data_b0e3b2c52a563e69d01a166c8697d12e
#
_entry.id   b0e3b2c52a563e69d01a166c8697d12e
#
_cell.length_a   1.000
_cell.length_b   1.000
_cell.length_c   1.000
_cell.angle_alpha   90.00
_cell.angle_beta   90.00
_cell.angle_gamma   90.00
#
_symmetry.space_group_name_H-M   'P 1'
#
loop_
_entity.id
_entity.type
_entity.pdbx_description
1 polymer ?
#
loop_
_entity_poly.entity_id
_entity_poly.type
_entity_poly.pdbx_seq_one_letter_code
_entity_poly.pdbx_strand_id
1 'polypeptide(L)' 'MKKMTAQCDKLNAIMENINDIISDLEEKRDNIKDNAYDEDRDMTDREQERYDEIDEQISNLEECVEYIENAMDCLEEYID' A
#
# COMPACT_ATOMS: atom_id res chain seq x y z
N MET A 1 -21.39 10.89 -17.66
CA MET A 1 -20.47 11.76 -18.41
C MET A 1 -19.09 11.13 -18.53
N LYS A 2 -18.55 11.17 -19.75
CA LYS A 2 -17.23 10.59 -20.04
C LYS A 2 -16.12 11.17 -19.16
N LYS A 3 -16.27 12.43 -18.75
CA LYS A 3 -15.27 13.09 -17.89
C LYS A 3 -15.13 12.43 -16.51
N MET A 4 -16.22 11.97 -15.92
CA MET A 4 -16.19 11.30 -14.63
C MET A 4 -15.62 9.90 -14.76
N THR A 5 -15.96 9.18 -15.82
CA THR A 5 -15.38 7.88 -16.11
C THR A 5 -13.86 8.00 -16.24
N ALA A 6 -13.36 9.02 -16.96
CA ALA A 6 -11.94 9.27 -17.11
C ALA A 6 -11.25 9.55 -15.77
N GLN A 7 -11.90 10.29 -14.87
CA GLN A 7 -11.35 10.55 -13.55
C GLN A 7 -11.29 9.28 -12.70
N CYS A 8 -12.32 8.44 -12.76
CA CYS A 8 -12.33 7.16 -12.07
C CYS A 8 -11.22 6.25 -12.58
N ASP A 9 -10.99 6.22 -13.89
CA ASP A 9 -9.92 5.42 -14.50
C ASP A 9 -8.55 5.89 -14.01
N LYS A 10 -8.35 7.20 -13.89
CA LYS A 10 -7.10 7.78 -13.37
C LYS A 10 -6.88 7.41 -11.91
N LEU A 11 -7.92 7.50 -11.09
CA LEU A 11 -7.85 7.13 -9.69
C LEU A 11 -7.56 5.64 -9.53
N ASN A 12 -8.17 4.81 -10.36
CA ASN A 12 -7.91 3.38 -10.35
C ASN A 12 -6.45 3.07 -10.69
N ALA A 13 -5.89 3.76 -11.69
CA ALA A 13 -4.48 3.60 -12.05
C ALA A 13 -3.54 4.01 -10.90
N ILE A 14 -3.86 5.11 -10.21
CA ILE A 14 -3.09 5.55 -9.04
C ILE A 14 -3.17 4.49 -7.94
N MET A 15 -4.36 3.95 -7.70
CA MET A 15 -4.57 2.91 -6.68
C MET A 15 -3.75 1.66 -6.98
N GLU A 16 -3.72 1.23 -8.23
CA GLU A 16 -2.92 0.08 -8.66
C GLU A 16 -1.43 0.32 -8.43
N ASN A 17 -0.95 1.52 -8.74
CA ASN A 17 0.45 1.88 -8.50
C ASN A 17 0.78 1.86 -7.01
N ILE A 18 -0.12 2.36 -6.17
CA ILE A 18 0.07 2.32 -4.72
C ILE A 18 0.08 0.88 -4.21
N ASN A 19 -0.79 0.03 -4.72
CA ASN A 19 -0.81 -1.39 -4.36
C ASN A 19 0.49 -2.10 -4.73
N ASP A 20 1.09 -1.76 -5.86
CA ASP A 20 2.40 -2.28 -6.26
C ASP A 20 3.49 -1.85 -5.27
N ILE A 21 3.46 -0.60 -4.82
CA ILE A 21 4.40 -0.09 -3.81
C ILE A 21 4.20 -0.83 -2.48
N ILE A 22 2.95 -1.07 -2.08
CA ILE A 22 2.63 -1.82 -0.86
C ILE A 22 3.22 -3.23 -0.95
N SER A 23 3.05 -3.90 -2.09
CA SER A 23 3.60 -5.25 -2.30
C SER A 23 5.13 -5.27 -2.17
N ASP A 24 5.81 -4.27 -2.72
CA ASP A 24 7.26 -4.16 -2.61
C ASP A 24 7.69 -3.93 -1.15
N LEU A 25 6.95 -3.10 -0.43
CA LEU A 25 7.22 -2.84 0.98
C LEU A 25 6.99 -4.09 1.84
N GLU A 26 5.92 -4.84 1.56
CA GLU A 26 5.63 -6.09 2.25
C GLU A 26 6.77 -7.08 2.06
N GLU A 27 7.29 -7.20 0.85
CA GLU A 27 8.42 -8.07 0.55
C GLU A 27 9.67 -7.66 1.32
N LYS A 28 9.97 -6.37 1.36
CA LYS A 28 11.12 -5.85 2.13
C LYS A 28 10.96 -6.12 3.63
N ARG A 29 9.77 -5.88 4.15
CA ARG A 29 9.47 -6.13 5.56
C ARG A 29 9.68 -7.59 5.91
N ASP A 30 9.09 -8.48 5.12
CA ASP A 30 9.14 -9.92 5.38
C ASP A 30 10.56 -10.46 5.22
N ASN A 31 11.37 -9.91 4.30
CA ASN A 31 12.78 -10.28 4.13
C ASN A 31 13.61 -9.98 5.39
N ILE A 32 13.33 -8.90 6.08
CA ILE A 32 14.03 -8.57 7.33
C ILE A 32 13.79 -9.66 8.37
N LYS A 33 12.55 -10.09 8.50
CA LYS A 33 12.17 -11.13 9.46
C LYS A 33 12.72 -12.49 9.04
N ASP A 34 12.62 -12.83 7.75
CA ASP A 34 13.08 -14.10 7.21
C ASP A 34 14.60 -14.26 7.34
N ASN A 35 15.36 -13.18 7.15
CA ASN A 35 16.81 -13.20 7.31
C ASN A 35 17.22 -13.54 8.74
N ALA A 36 16.53 -12.98 9.72
CA ALA A 36 16.77 -13.29 11.12
C ALA A 36 16.42 -14.75 11.43
N TYR A 37 15.28 -15.21 10.91
CA TYR A 37 14.82 -16.58 11.07
C TYR A 37 15.80 -17.59 10.48
N ASP A 38 16.29 -17.33 9.26
CA ASP A 38 17.25 -18.21 8.56
C ASP A 38 18.58 -18.33 9.30
N GLU A 39 18.96 -17.29 10.05
CA GLU A 39 20.18 -17.27 10.86
C GLU A 39 19.95 -17.80 12.28
N ASP A 40 18.77 -18.33 12.58
CA ASP A 40 18.38 -18.84 13.89
C ASP A 40 18.62 -17.81 15.02
N ARG A 41 18.26 -16.57 14.75
CA ARG A 41 18.42 -15.46 15.72
C ARG A 41 17.20 -14.56 15.72
N ASP A 42 17.07 -13.78 16.77
CA ASP A 42 16.07 -12.73 16.82
C ASP A 42 16.51 -11.54 15.97
N MET A 43 15.55 -10.72 15.54
CA MET A 43 15.88 -9.48 14.86
C MET A 43 16.64 -8.56 15.83
N THR A 44 17.65 -7.87 15.29
CA THR A 44 18.34 -6.83 16.06
C THR A 44 17.38 -5.67 16.30
N ASP A 45 17.71 -4.79 17.25
CA ASP A 45 16.90 -3.60 17.54
C ASP A 45 16.73 -2.74 16.28
N ARG A 46 17.79 -2.62 15.49
CA ARG A 46 17.77 -1.85 14.25
C ARG A 46 16.87 -2.50 13.19
N GLU A 47 16.94 -3.83 13.09
CA GLU A 47 16.07 -4.57 12.17
C GLU A 47 14.60 -4.45 12.59
N GLN A 48 14.32 -4.54 13.89
CA GLN A 48 12.97 -4.38 14.40
C GLN A 48 12.43 -2.98 14.13
N GLU A 49 13.25 -1.97 14.34
CA GLU A 49 12.87 -0.58 14.05
C GLU A 49 12.53 -0.38 12.59
N ARG A 50 13.36 -0.94 11.70
CA ARG A 50 13.14 -0.85 10.26
C ARG A 50 11.87 -1.60 9.84
N TYR A 51 11.67 -2.79 10.41
CA TYR A 51 10.47 -3.58 10.18
C TYR A 51 9.21 -2.77 10.55
N ASP A 52 9.23 -2.17 11.74
CA ASP A 52 8.10 -1.40 12.25
C ASP A 52 7.84 -0.14 11.40
N GLU A 53 8.89 0.53 10.94
CA GLU A 53 8.76 1.69 10.04
C GLU A 53 8.08 1.32 8.73
N ILE A 54 8.50 0.20 8.14
CA ILE A 54 7.93 -0.28 6.88
C ILE A 54 6.47 -0.68 7.11
N ASP A 55 6.19 -1.36 8.21
CA ASP A 55 4.83 -1.78 8.55
C ASP A 55 3.90 -0.57 8.70
N GLU A 56 4.37 0.49 9.31
CA GLU A 56 3.63 1.75 9.44
C GLU A 56 3.38 2.39 8.08
N GLN A 57 4.38 2.40 7.20
CA GLN A 57 4.23 2.92 5.84
C GLN A 57 3.17 2.14 5.06
N ILE A 58 3.17 0.82 5.19
CA ILE A 58 2.16 -0.04 4.55
C ILE A 58 0.77 0.34 5.05
N SER A 59 0.59 0.47 6.35
CA SER A 59 -0.70 0.83 6.94
C SER A 59 -1.20 2.18 6.42
N ASN A 60 -0.31 3.16 6.35
CA ASN A 60 -0.64 4.49 5.84
C ASN A 60 -1.04 4.46 4.37
N LEU A 61 -0.35 3.66 3.56
CA LEU A 61 -0.67 3.54 2.14
C LEU A 61 -1.98 2.78 1.92
N GLU A 62 -2.27 1.77 2.74
CA GLU A 62 -3.55 1.07 2.69
C GLU A 62 -4.70 2.03 3.00
N GLU A 63 -4.53 2.94 3.95
CA GLU A 63 -5.49 3.99 4.24
C GLU A 63 -5.70 4.90 3.02
N CYS A 64 -4.62 5.28 2.34
CA CYS A 64 -4.70 6.09 1.12
C CYS A 64 -5.51 5.39 0.04
N VAL A 65 -5.30 4.09 -0.15
CA VAL A 65 -6.08 3.28 -1.10
C VAL A 65 -7.56 3.32 -0.76
N GLU A 66 -7.89 3.18 0.53
CA GLU A 66 -9.27 3.23 1.01
C GLU A 66 -9.93 4.58 0.71
N TYR A 67 -9.22 5.69 0.92
CA TYR A 67 -9.71 7.03 0.58
C TYR A 67 -9.94 7.18 -0.92
N ILE A 68 -9.08 6.62 -1.75
CA ILE A 68 -9.24 6.64 -3.21
C ILE A 68 -10.48 5.85 -3.62
N GLU A 69 -10.69 4.67 -3.04
CA GLU A 69 -11.88 3.86 -3.29
C GLU A 69 -13.15 4.64 -2.93
N ASN A 70 -13.15 5.31 -1.79
CA ASN A 70 -14.28 6.14 -1.37
C ASN A 70 -14.53 7.31 -2.33
N ALA A 71 -13.45 7.94 -2.82
CA ALA A 71 -13.56 9.00 -3.81
C ALA A 71 -14.14 8.50 -5.13
N MET A 72 -13.73 7.31 -5.57
CA MET A 72 -14.25 6.67 -6.77
C MET A 72 -15.75 6.38 -6.63
N ASP A 73 -16.15 5.85 -5.48
CA ASP A 73 -17.57 5.58 -5.19
C ASP A 73 -18.41 6.84 -5.25
N CYS A 74 -17.90 7.95 -4.72
CA CYS A 74 -18.57 9.24 -4.80
C CYS A 74 -18.73 9.71 -6.24
N LEU A 75 -17.69 9.54 -7.05
CA LEU A 75 -17.71 9.97 -8.46
C LEU A 75 -18.63 9.10 -9.31
N GLU A 76 -18.76 7.82 -8.97
CA GLU A 76 -19.63 6.89 -9.71
C GLU A 76 -21.09 7.32 -9.66
N GLU A 77 -21.51 8.04 -8.62
CA GLU A 77 -22.87 8.58 -8.53
C GLU A 77 -23.17 9.59 -9.64
N TYR A 78 -22.12 10.17 -10.25
CA TYR A 78 -22.24 11.20 -11.28
C TYR A 78 -21.87 10.69 -12.68
N ILE A 79 -21.67 9.39 -12.83
CA ILE A 79 -21.35 8.78 -14.13
C ILE A 79 -22.66 8.50 -14.87
N ASP A 80 -22.69 8.92 -16.12
CA ASP A 80 -23.83 8.66 -16.99
C ASP A 80 -23.81 7.24 -17.54
#